data_b0760c9b721f5aae13eb84a61c64a7be
#
_entry.id   b0760c9b721f5aae13eb84a61c64a7be
#
_cell.length_a   1.000
_cell.length_b   1.000
_cell.length_c   1.000
_cell.angle_alpha   90.00
_cell.angle_beta   90.00
_cell.angle_gamma   90.00
#
_symmetry.space_group_name_H-M   'P 1'
#
loop_
_entity.id
_entity.type
_entity.pdbx_description
1 polymer ?
#
loop_
_entity_poly.entity_id
_entity_poly.type
_entity_poly.pdbx_seq_one_letter_code
_entity_poly.pdbx_strand_id
1 'polypeptide(L)'
;AAILRAVGDTKRPLVFLIISGVINALLNMALVIFFHLGVAGVAIATVISQMISCVLVLLCLICSDRPYRLQIQKLKMNRYCLMQIFQVGIPAGIQSTVINISNAMLQSSVNSFGSIAMAGYTAANNVLGFLYVSVNSVTQACMSFTSQNYGAGKPKRMDRVLLDCMILTVAVGVTLGGGAYLFGNELLKIYTGEADVIACGLEILSITTVWYFLCGLMDLFPGALRGMGHSGVPMILS
;
A
#
# COMPACT_ATOMS: atom_id res chain seq x y z
N ALA A 1 -1.96 -13.33 -4.14
CA ALA A 1 -2.91 -12.47 -3.41
C ALA A 1 -3.79 -11.64 -4.36
N ALA A 2 -3.23 -10.94 -5.37
CA ALA A 2 -4.00 -10.07 -6.29
C ALA A 2 -5.12 -10.82 -7.02
N ILE A 3 -4.88 -12.03 -7.53
CA ILE A 3 -5.89 -12.86 -8.20
C ILE A 3 -7.09 -13.16 -7.28
N LEU A 4 -6.83 -13.51 -6.02
CA LEU A 4 -7.90 -13.78 -5.04
C LEU A 4 -8.70 -12.51 -4.72
N ARG A 5 -8.04 -11.35 -4.61
CA ARG A 5 -8.74 -10.07 -4.42
C ARG A 5 -9.59 -9.70 -5.63
N ALA A 6 -9.10 -9.94 -6.85
CA ALA A 6 -9.84 -9.66 -8.08
C ALA A 6 -11.16 -10.44 -8.19
N VAL A 7 -11.21 -11.66 -7.64
CA VAL A 7 -12.43 -12.47 -7.59
C VAL A 7 -13.28 -12.24 -6.33
N GLY A 8 -12.93 -11.22 -5.51
CA GLY A 8 -13.67 -10.82 -4.31
C GLY A 8 -13.33 -11.62 -3.04
N ASP A 9 -12.37 -12.54 -3.10
CA ASP A 9 -11.91 -13.26 -1.90
C ASP A 9 -10.77 -12.48 -1.22
N THR A 10 -11.11 -11.67 -0.24
CA THR A 10 -10.15 -10.88 0.54
C THR A 10 -9.77 -11.55 1.86
N LYS A 11 -10.58 -12.50 2.36
CA LYS A 11 -10.37 -13.15 3.66
C LYS A 11 -9.16 -14.08 3.64
N ARG A 12 -9.06 -14.94 2.63
CA ARG A 12 -7.94 -15.90 2.53
C ARG A 12 -6.58 -15.21 2.40
N PRO A 13 -6.38 -14.25 1.48
CA PRO A 13 -5.13 -13.49 1.44
C PRO A 13 -4.79 -12.78 2.75
N LEU A 14 -5.78 -12.24 3.46
CA LEU A 14 -5.56 -11.61 4.76
C LEU A 14 -5.00 -12.61 5.78
N VAL A 15 -5.62 -13.79 5.91
CA VAL A 15 -5.15 -14.83 6.84
C VAL A 15 -3.70 -15.26 6.50
N PHE A 16 -3.38 -15.44 5.22
CA PHE A 16 -2.03 -15.82 4.79
C PHE A 16 -1.00 -14.72 5.10
N LEU A 17 -1.38 -13.45 4.95
CA LEU A 17 -0.52 -12.33 5.31
C LEU A 17 -0.32 -12.24 6.83
N ILE A 18 -1.35 -12.48 7.64
CA ILE A 18 -1.23 -12.51 9.10
C ILE A 18 -0.28 -13.63 9.52
N ILE A 19 -0.47 -14.84 9.01
CA ILE A 19 0.40 -15.98 9.31
C ILE A 19 1.85 -15.66 8.94
N SER A 20 2.09 -15.17 7.73
CA SER A 20 3.45 -14.83 7.30
C SER A 20 4.05 -13.66 8.09
N GLY A 21 3.23 -12.69 8.51
CA GLY A 21 3.67 -11.57 9.35
C GLY A 21 4.08 -12.02 10.76
N VAL A 22 3.31 -12.90 11.38
CA VAL A 22 3.68 -13.50 12.68
C VAL A 22 4.96 -14.31 12.57
N ILE A 23 5.09 -15.15 11.53
CA ILE A 23 6.31 -15.91 11.27
C ILE A 23 7.51 -14.98 11.04
N ASN A 24 7.32 -13.89 10.28
CA ASN A 24 8.34 -12.89 10.07
C ASN A 24 8.83 -12.28 11.39
N ALA A 25 7.92 -11.86 12.26
CA ALA A 25 8.26 -11.30 13.56
C ALA A 25 9.04 -12.30 14.44
N LEU A 26 8.57 -13.54 14.52
CA LEU A 26 9.23 -14.60 15.29
C LEU A 26 10.62 -14.95 14.73
N LEU A 27 10.76 -15.05 13.40
CA LEU A 27 12.05 -15.30 12.76
C LEU A 27 13.02 -14.13 12.95
N ASN A 28 12.53 -12.89 12.86
CA ASN A 28 13.36 -11.71 13.14
C ASN A 28 13.92 -11.76 14.56
N MET A 29 13.06 -12.02 15.55
CA MET A 29 13.53 -12.15 16.94
C MET A 29 14.54 -13.28 17.09
N ALA A 30 14.27 -14.45 16.50
CA ALA A 30 15.16 -15.60 16.58
C ALA A 30 16.52 -15.33 15.92
N LEU A 31 16.54 -14.84 14.68
CA LEU A 31 17.78 -14.67 13.91
C LEU A 31 18.62 -13.48 14.40
N VAL A 32 17.98 -12.43 14.92
CA VAL A 32 18.71 -11.27 15.43
C VAL A 32 19.19 -11.51 16.85
N ILE A 33 18.35 -12.06 17.75
CA ILE A 33 18.68 -12.20 19.17
C ILE A 33 19.52 -13.46 19.44
N PHE A 34 19.11 -14.63 18.92
CA PHE A 34 19.81 -15.89 19.22
C PHE A 34 20.98 -16.16 18.29
N PHE A 35 20.83 -15.85 17.00
CA PHE A 35 21.90 -16.11 16.02
C PHE A 35 22.81 -14.91 15.76
N HIS A 36 22.54 -13.74 16.34
CA HIS A 36 23.29 -12.51 16.21
C HIS A 36 23.62 -12.09 14.77
N LEU A 37 22.74 -12.44 13.81
CA LEU A 37 22.95 -12.17 12.39
C LEU A 37 22.69 -10.72 11.99
N GLY A 38 22.23 -9.87 12.92
CA GLY A 38 22.00 -8.44 12.67
C GLY A 38 21.09 -8.20 11.44
N VAL A 39 21.51 -7.33 10.54
CA VAL A 39 20.76 -6.96 9.32
C VAL A 39 20.52 -8.15 8.39
N ALA A 40 21.50 -9.08 8.29
CA ALA A 40 21.35 -10.29 7.47
C ALA A 40 20.21 -11.19 7.99
N GLY A 41 20.07 -11.30 9.34
CA GLY A 41 18.97 -12.04 9.96
C GLY A 41 17.58 -11.50 9.58
N VAL A 42 17.42 -10.17 9.60
CA VAL A 42 16.18 -9.50 9.18
C VAL A 42 15.86 -9.79 7.72
N ALA A 43 16.84 -9.72 6.83
CA ALA A 43 16.67 -10.01 5.41
C ALA A 43 16.23 -11.46 5.17
N ILE A 44 16.90 -12.43 5.83
CA ILE A 44 16.58 -13.85 5.73
C ILE A 44 15.14 -14.12 6.25
N ALA A 45 14.77 -13.56 7.42
CA ALA A 45 13.43 -13.71 7.97
C ALA A 45 12.36 -13.19 7.01
N THR A 46 12.62 -12.04 6.37
CA THR A 46 11.71 -11.45 5.40
C THR A 46 11.54 -12.34 4.17
N VAL A 47 12.62 -12.86 3.61
CA VAL A 47 12.57 -13.78 2.46
C VAL A 47 11.79 -15.05 2.80
N ILE A 48 12.09 -15.69 3.92
CA ILE A 48 11.40 -16.92 4.35
C ILE A 48 9.90 -16.67 4.52
N SER A 49 9.50 -15.60 5.21
CA SER A 49 8.09 -15.28 5.44
C SER A 49 7.34 -14.99 4.14
N GLN A 50 7.97 -14.30 3.19
CA GLN A 50 7.41 -14.05 1.86
C GLN A 50 7.27 -15.34 1.05
N MET A 51 8.24 -16.25 1.13
CA MET A 51 8.13 -17.57 0.50
C MET A 51 6.97 -18.39 1.08
N ILE A 52 6.79 -18.39 2.40
CA ILE A 52 5.66 -19.06 3.05
C ILE A 52 4.33 -18.46 2.56
N SER A 53 4.21 -17.14 2.52
CA SER A 53 3.02 -16.47 1.98
C SER A 53 2.75 -16.86 0.53
N CYS A 54 3.78 -16.93 -0.31
CA CYS A 54 3.67 -17.34 -1.70
C CYS A 54 3.16 -18.79 -1.81
N VAL A 55 3.75 -19.71 -1.06
CA VAL A 55 3.34 -21.14 -1.04
C VAL A 55 1.88 -21.29 -0.59
N LEU A 56 1.47 -20.62 0.48
CA LEU A 56 0.08 -20.66 0.97
C LEU A 56 -0.92 -20.16 -0.09
N VAL A 57 -0.59 -19.06 -0.79
CA VAL A 57 -1.44 -18.53 -1.86
C VAL A 57 -1.49 -19.50 -3.04
N LEU A 58 -0.36 -20.09 -3.45
CA LEU A 58 -0.30 -21.06 -4.54
C LEU A 58 -1.09 -22.33 -4.21
N LEU A 59 -0.93 -22.88 -3.02
CA LEU A 59 -1.70 -24.04 -2.55
C LEU A 59 -3.21 -23.72 -2.56
N CYS A 60 -3.59 -22.56 -2.08
CA CYS A 60 -4.99 -22.12 -2.10
C CYS A 60 -5.55 -22.06 -3.54
N LEU A 61 -4.78 -21.57 -4.51
CA LEU A 61 -5.20 -21.49 -5.91
C LEU A 61 -5.26 -22.87 -6.60
N ILE A 62 -4.35 -23.77 -6.26
CA ILE A 62 -4.29 -25.12 -6.83
C ILE A 62 -5.39 -26.01 -6.24
N CYS A 63 -5.61 -25.94 -4.92
CA CYS A 63 -6.59 -26.77 -4.20
C CYS A 63 -8.01 -26.21 -4.24
N SER A 64 -8.24 -25.06 -4.87
CA SER A 64 -9.57 -24.46 -4.96
C SER A 64 -10.44 -25.18 -6.00
N ASP A 65 -11.69 -25.50 -5.63
CA ASP A 65 -12.70 -26.07 -6.57
C ASP A 65 -13.46 -24.96 -7.34
N ARG A 66 -12.97 -23.73 -7.30
CA ARG A 66 -13.58 -22.56 -7.93
C ARG A 66 -13.13 -22.40 -9.40
N PRO A 67 -13.86 -21.64 -10.23
CA PRO A 67 -13.52 -21.42 -11.65
C PRO A 67 -12.11 -20.82 -11.88
N TYR A 68 -11.52 -20.16 -10.86
CA TYR A 68 -10.19 -19.59 -10.90
C TYR A 68 -9.07 -20.53 -10.42
N ARG A 69 -9.36 -21.85 -10.35
CA ARG A 69 -8.35 -22.86 -10.00
C ARG A 69 -7.15 -22.79 -10.93
N LEU A 70 -5.97 -22.70 -10.34
CA LEU A 70 -4.71 -22.70 -11.10
C LEU A 70 -4.41 -24.13 -11.57
N GLN A 71 -4.48 -24.34 -12.88
CA GLN A 71 -4.09 -25.61 -13.52
C GLN A 71 -2.72 -25.40 -14.21
N ILE A 72 -1.65 -25.82 -13.53
CA ILE A 72 -0.27 -25.62 -14.01
C ILE A 72 -0.05 -26.17 -15.41
N GLN A 73 -0.66 -27.34 -15.73
CA GLN A 73 -0.56 -27.99 -17.04
C GLN A 73 -1.25 -27.22 -18.18
N LYS A 74 -2.20 -26.33 -17.86
CA LYS A 74 -2.95 -25.51 -18.83
C LYS A 74 -2.47 -24.06 -18.90
N LEU A 75 -1.37 -23.73 -18.22
CA LEU A 75 -0.77 -22.40 -18.32
C LEU A 75 -0.27 -22.16 -19.74
N LYS A 76 -0.94 -21.26 -20.44
CA LYS A 76 -0.52 -20.78 -21.76
C LYS A 76 -0.44 -19.25 -21.72
N MET A 77 0.62 -18.71 -22.30
CA MET A 77 0.74 -17.27 -22.50
C MET A 77 -0.22 -16.83 -23.62
N ASN A 78 -1.22 -16.03 -23.25
CA ASN A 78 -2.11 -15.42 -24.22
C ASN A 78 -1.60 -14.01 -24.53
N ARG A 79 -1.22 -13.77 -25.79
CA ARG A 79 -0.66 -12.49 -26.25
C ARG A 79 -1.62 -11.31 -26.01
N TYR A 80 -2.92 -11.52 -26.14
CA TYR A 80 -3.93 -10.50 -25.89
C TYR A 80 -3.96 -10.08 -24.42
N CYS A 81 -4.05 -11.04 -23.49
CA CYS A 81 -4.02 -10.78 -22.05
C CYS A 81 -2.69 -10.14 -21.62
N LEU A 82 -1.59 -10.59 -22.19
CA LEU A 82 -0.26 -10.03 -21.92
C LEU A 82 -0.19 -8.55 -22.33
N MET A 83 -0.71 -8.21 -23.51
CA MET A 83 -0.75 -6.84 -23.99
C MET A 83 -1.60 -5.94 -23.07
N GLN A 84 -2.76 -6.42 -22.62
CA GLN A 84 -3.59 -5.69 -21.64
C GLN A 84 -2.85 -5.45 -20.31
N ILE A 85 -2.10 -6.45 -19.83
CA ILE A 85 -1.28 -6.30 -18.63
C ILE A 85 -0.21 -5.21 -18.83
N PHE A 86 0.47 -5.20 -19.98
CA PHE A 86 1.46 -4.17 -20.30
C PHE A 86 0.84 -2.78 -20.45
N GLN A 87 -0.32 -2.65 -21.10
CA GLN A 87 -1.03 -1.37 -21.26
C GLN A 87 -1.42 -0.72 -19.93
N VAL A 88 -1.70 -1.53 -18.90
CA VAL A 88 -2.01 -1.03 -17.56
C VAL A 88 -0.75 -0.92 -16.71
N GLY A 89 0.14 -1.91 -16.78
CA GLY A 89 1.29 -2.04 -15.89
C GLY A 89 2.41 -1.07 -16.20
N ILE A 90 2.75 -0.85 -17.48
CA ILE A 90 3.87 0.05 -17.86
C ILE A 90 3.57 1.51 -17.44
N PRO A 91 2.41 2.09 -17.78
CA PRO A 91 2.10 3.46 -17.33
C PRO A 91 2.07 3.60 -15.82
N ALA A 92 1.49 2.63 -15.10
CA ALA A 92 1.46 2.64 -13.65
C ALA A 92 2.86 2.51 -13.03
N GLY A 93 3.75 1.72 -13.67
CA GLY A 93 5.15 1.60 -13.25
C GLY A 93 5.93 2.90 -13.44
N ILE A 94 5.79 3.55 -14.60
CA ILE A 94 6.43 4.85 -14.89
C ILE A 94 5.95 5.90 -13.87
N GLN A 95 4.64 6.00 -13.62
CA GLN A 95 4.08 6.92 -12.62
C GLN A 95 4.69 6.68 -11.23
N SER A 96 4.74 5.42 -10.79
CA SER A 96 5.35 5.07 -9.49
C SER A 96 6.83 5.43 -9.43
N THR A 97 7.56 5.27 -10.54
CA THR A 97 8.98 5.63 -10.62
C THR A 97 9.20 7.12 -10.46
N VAL A 98 8.38 7.95 -11.13
CA VAL A 98 8.45 9.42 -11.03
C VAL A 98 8.19 9.86 -9.58
N ILE A 99 7.16 9.31 -8.94
CA ILE A 99 6.83 9.62 -7.53
C ILE A 99 8.00 9.21 -6.60
N ASN A 100 8.59 8.03 -6.81
CA ASN A 100 9.70 7.58 -5.98
C ASN A 100 10.97 8.43 -6.17
N ILE A 101 11.26 8.89 -7.39
CA ILE A 101 12.36 9.82 -7.66
C ILE A 101 12.10 11.16 -6.94
N SER A 102 10.88 11.68 -7.02
CA SER A 102 10.49 12.91 -6.33
C SER A 102 10.67 12.79 -4.81
N ASN A 103 10.24 11.67 -4.23
CA ASN A 103 10.43 11.39 -2.81
C ASN A 103 11.92 11.28 -2.43
N ALA A 104 12.76 10.68 -3.28
CA ALA A 104 14.20 10.59 -3.05
C ALA A 104 14.88 11.98 -3.10
N MET A 105 14.46 12.85 -4.04
CA MET A 105 14.95 14.23 -4.11
C MET A 105 14.53 15.03 -2.87
N LEU A 106 13.28 14.88 -2.43
CA LEU A 106 12.76 15.51 -1.23
C LEU A 106 13.54 15.04 0.02
N GLN A 107 13.79 13.75 0.14
CA GLN A 107 14.61 13.20 1.21
C GLN A 107 16.04 13.75 1.21
N SER A 108 16.64 13.90 0.01
CA SER A 108 17.97 14.50 -0.13
C SER A 108 17.97 15.97 0.31
N SER A 109 16.92 16.72 -0.02
CA SER A 109 16.76 18.10 0.42
C SER A 109 16.60 18.21 1.95
N VAL A 110 15.79 17.35 2.55
CA VAL A 110 15.62 17.31 4.02
C VAL A 110 16.95 17.01 4.72
N ASN A 111 17.76 16.11 4.15
CA ASN A 111 19.08 15.79 4.72
C ASN A 111 20.02 17.02 4.81
N SER A 112 19.85 18.02 3.94
CA SER A 112 20.65 19.25 3.97
C SER A 112 20.35 20.17 5.15
N PHE A 113 19.18 20.00 5.82
CA PHE A 113 18.79 20.80 6.99
C PHE A 113 19.38 20.26 8.33
N GLY A 114 20.12 19.19 8.27
CA GLY A 114 20.81 18.61 9.42
C GLY A 114 20.08 17.43 10.08
N SER A 115 20.71 16.86 11.10
CA SER A 115 20.28 15.60 11.72
C SER A 115 18.94 15.69 12.45
N ILE A 116 18.64 16.81 13.09
CA ILE A 116 17.37 17.03 13.81
C ILE A 116 16.20 17.06 12.83
N ALA A 117 16.32 17.81 11.74
CA ALA A 117 15.28 17.88 10.71
C ALA A 117 15.06 16.51 10.03
N MET A 118 16.14 15.78 9.73
CA MET A 118 16.08 14.45 9.16
C MET A 118 15.38 13.44 10.08
N ALA A 119 15.71 13.47 11.38
CA ALA A 119 15.09 12.60 12.37
C ALA A 119 13.59 12.93 12.56
N GLY A 120 13.24 14.22 12.66
CA GLY A 120 11.86 14.68 12.77
C GLY A 120 11.03 14.30 11.54
N TYR A 121 11.56 14.51 10.34
CA TYR A 121 10.93 14.11 9.08
C TYR A 121 10.72 12.60 9.01
N THR A 122 11.70 11.81 9.41
CA THR A 122 11.60 10.33 9.41
C THR A 122 10.55 9.85 10.39
N ALA A 123 10.52 10.41 11.61
CA ALA A 123 9.51 10.06 12.61
C ALA A 123 8.10 10.44 12.12
N ALA A 124 7.92 11.64 11.55
CA ALA A 124 6.65 12.07 10.97
C ALA A 124 6.21 11.16 9.82
N ASN A 125 7.12 10.80 8.90
CA ASN A 125 6.81 9.88 7.80
C ASN A 125 6.41 8.49 8.27
N ASN A 126 6.95 7.98 9.36
CA ASN A 126 6.50 6.71 9.93
C ASN A 126 5.03 6.79 10.39
N VAL A 127 4.64 7.89 11.04
CA VAL A 127 3.23 8.11 11.43
C VAL A 127 2.35 8.24 10.19
N LEU A 128 2.75 9.06 9.21
CA LEU A 128 2.01 9.25 7.95
C LEU A 128 1.90 7.95 7.15
N GLY A 129 2.87 7.04 7.26
CA GLY A 129 2.85 5.72 6.63
C GLY A 129 1.63 4.87 7.07
N PHE A 130 1.23 4.92 8.34
CA PHE A 130 0.02 4.24 8.81
C PHE A 130 -1.25 4.85 8.20
N LEU A 131 -1.31 6.17 8.09
CA LEU A 131 -2.42 6.86 7.44
C LEU A 131 -2.50 6.46 5.97
N TYR A 132 -1.35 6.45 5.28
CA TYR A 132 -1.24 6.07 3.87
C TYR A 132 -1.75 4.65 3.60
N VAL A 133 -1.34 3.67 4.39
CA VAL A 133 -1.79 2.27 4.23
C VAL A 133 -3.31 2.17 4.37
N SER A 134 -3.90 2.90 5.31
CA SER A 134 -5.35 2.91 5.54
C SER A 134 -6.12 3.48 4.34
N VAL A 135 -5.70 4.65 3.85
CA VAL A 135 -6.32 5.31 2.68
C VAL A 135 -6.09 4.49 1.41
N ASN A 136 -4.89 3.96 1.20
CA ASN A 136 -4.57 3.11 0.06
C ASN A 136 -5.42 1.84 0.03
N SER A 137 -5.82 1.30 1.18
CA SER A 137 -6.72 0.16 1.25
C SER A 137 -8.09 0.45 0.62
N VAL A 138 -8.62 1.66 0.81
CA VAL A 138 -9.87 2.12 0.17
C VAL A 138 -9.68 2.24 -1.34
N THR A 139 -8.55 2.80 -1.79
CA THR A 139 -8.21 2.91 -3.22
C THR A 139 -8.12 1.54 -3.89
N GLN A 140 -7.49 0.56 -3.23
CA GLN A 140 -7.42 -0.81 -3.74
C GLN A 140 -8.81 -1.49 -3.82
N ALA A 141 -9.67 -1.23 -2.84
CA ALA A 141 -11.05 -1.69 -2.87
C ALA A 141 -11.82 -1.04 -4.03
N CYS A 142 -11.72 0.29 -4.19
CA CYS A 142 -12.33 1.03 -5.28
C CYS A 142 -11.91 0.46 -6.65
N MET A 143 -10.61 0.27 -6.87
CA MET A 143 -10.07 -0.31 -8.10
C MET A 143 -10.67 -1.70 -8.37
N SER A 144 -10.75 -2.55 -7.35
CA SER A 144 -11.28 -3.91 -7.46
C SER A 144 -12.77 -3.92 -7.80
N PHE A 145 -13.59 -3.14 -7.09
CA PHE A 145 -15.03 -3.06 -7.35
C PHE A 145 -15.36 -2.38 -8.68
N THR A 146 -14.60 -1.34 -9.05
CA THR A 146 -14.75 -0.67 -10.35
C THR A 146 -14.45 -1.63 -11.48
N SER A 147 -13.36 -2.40 -11.43
CA SER A 147 -13.00 -3.36 -12.47
C SER A 147 -14.04 -4.47 -12.63
N GLN A 148 -14.59 -4.99 -11.51
CA GLN A 148 -15.64 -6.01 -11.54
C GLN A 148 -16.93 -5.47 -12.15
N ASN A 149 -17.38 -4.26 -11.80
CA ASN A 149 -18.60 -3.65 -12.34
C ASN A 149 -18.41 -3.22 -13.80
N TYR A 150 -17.21 -2.78 -14.18
CA TYR A 150 -16.85 -2.48 -15.56
C TYR A 150 -16.93 -3.73 -16.45
N GLY A 151 -16.31 -4.83 -16.01
CA GLY A 151 -16.40 -6.11 -16.70
C GLY A 151 -17.82 -6.70 -16.79
N ALA A 152 -18.69 -6.35 -15.82
CA ALA A 152 -20.10 -6.75 -15.80
C ALA A 152 -21.01 -5.80 -16.61
N GLY A 153 -20.49 -4.73 -17.23
CA GLY A 153 -21.26 -3.75 -18.02
C GLY A 153 -22.27 -2.94 -17.17
N LYS A 154 -21.94 -2.64 -15.91
CA LYS A 154 -22.85 -1.93 -14.97
C LYS A 154 -22.34 -0.54 -14.58
N PRO A 155 -22.37 0.48 -15.47
CA PRO A 155 -21.79 1.79 -15.23
C PRO A 155 -22.41 2.51 -14.02
N LYS A 156 -23.73 2.47 -13.85
CA LYS A 156 -24.41 3.10 -12.69
C LYS A 156 -23.92 2.57 -11.32
N ARG A 157 -23.43 1.33 -11.28
CA ARG A 157 -22.83 0.80 -10.04
C ARG A 157 -21.40 1.31 -9.84
N MET A 158 -20.68 1.58 -10.91
CA MET A 158 -19.33 2.17 -10.83
C MET A 158 -19.39 3.56 -10.23
N ASP A 159 -20.35 4.41 -10.65
CA ASP A 159 -20.53 5.75 -10.08
C ASP A 159 -20.82 5.68 -8.57
N ARG A 160 -21.66 4.75 -8.17
CA ARG A 160 -21.96 4.54 -6.74
C ARG A 160 -20.74 4.05 -5.96
N VAL A 161 -19.99 3.08 -6.48
CA VAL A 161 -18.74 2.60 -5.86
C VAL A 161 -17.75 3.73 -5.69
N LEU A 162 -17.58 4.58 -6.71
CA LEU A 162 -16.68 5.73 -6.64
C LEU A 162 -17.12 6.70 -5.54
N LEU A 163 -18.41 7.04 -5.49
CA LEU A 163 -18.95 7.94 -4.48
C LEU A 163 -18.80 7.38 -3.06
N ASP A 164 -19.15 6.11 -2.86
CA ASP A 164 -19.01 5.43 -1.55
C ASP A 164 -17.53 5.40 -1.11
N CYS A 165 -16.61 5.13 -2.04
CA CYS A 165 -15.18 5.15 -1.76
C CYS A 165 -14.64 6.56 -1.50
N MET A 166 -15.17 7.61 -2.17
CA MET A 166 -14.82 9.00 -1.88
C MET A 166 -15.23 9.38 -0.46
N ILE A 167 -16.47 9.08 -0.06
CA ILE A 167 -16.96 9.34 1.29
C ILE A 167 -16.09 8.60 2.32
N LEU A 168 -15.78 7.33 2.05
CA LEU A 168 -14.96 6.52 2.95
C LEU A 168 -13.52 7.05 3.05
N THR A 169 -12.93 7.48 1.94
CA THR A 169 -11.58 8.08 1.90
C THR A 169 -11.53 9.36 2.72
N VAL A 170 -12.53 10.23 2.57
CA VAL A 170 -12.62 11.47 3.35
C VAL A 170 -12.84 11.14 4.82
N ALA A 171 -13.75 10.23 5.15
CA ALA A 171 -14.01 9.84 6.53
C ALA A 171 -12.76 9.25 7.21
N VAL A 172 -12.06 8.33 6.55
CA VAL A 172 -10.82 7.72 7.06
C VAL A 172 -9.70 8.78 7.14
N GLY A 173 -9.54 9.61 6.12
CA GLY A 173 -8.52 10.66 6.08
C GLY A 173 -8.72 11.70 7.19
N VAL A 174 -9.95 12.15 7.42
CA VAL A 174 -10.28 13.12 8.47
C VAL A 174 -10.16 12.50 9.87
N THR A 175 -10.65 11.28 10.07
CA THR A 175 -10.59 10.64 11.39
C THR A 175 -9.17 10.28 11.79
N LEU A 176 -8.40 9.64 10.91
CA LEU A 176 -7.00 9.27 11.19
C LEU A 176 -6.08 10.49 11.15
N GLY A 177 -6.27 11.40 10.19
CA GLY A 177 -5.51 12.66 10.13
C GLY A 177 -5.76 13.54 11.34
N GLY A 178 -7.04 13.71 11.75
CA GLY A 178 -7.40 14.40 12.98
C GLY A 178 -6.84 13.72 14.24
N GLY A 179 -6.88 12.39 14.28
CA GLY A 179 -6.24 11.62 15.35
C GLY A 179 -4.73 11.85 15.43
N ALA A 180 -4.04 11.81 14.28
CA ALA A 180 -2.60 12.06 14.22
C ALA A 180 -2.24 13.52 14.54
N TYR A 181 -3.13 14.48 14.23
CA TYR A 181 -2.98 15.88 14.64
C TYR A 181 -3.10 16.05 16.17
N LEU A 182 -4.13 15.46 16.76
CA LEU A 182 -4.41 15.60 18.20
C LEU A 182 -3.40 14.83 19.08
N PHE A 183 -3.03 13.64 18.66
CA PHE A 183 -2.12 12.74 19.41
C PHE A 183 -0.70 12.70 18.83
N GLY A 184 -0.33 13.64 17.94
CA GLY A 184 0.95 13.66 17.24
C GLY A 184 2.16 13.63 18.18
N ASN A 185 2.08 14.36 19.31
CA ASN A 185 3.14 14.39 20.31
C ASN A 185 3.37 12.99 20.93
N GLU A 186 2.31 12.29 21.30
CA GLU A 186 2.43 10.94 21.89
C GLU A 186 2.89 9.90 20.85
N LEU A 187 2.43 10.06 19.60
CA LEU A 187 2.85 9.20 18.52
C LEU A 187 4.34 9.37 18.17
N LEU A 188 4.85 10.61 18.18
CA LEU A 188 6.26 10.88 17.91
C LEU A 188 7.16 10.42 19.06
N LYS A 189 6.71 10.51 20.32
CA LYS A 189 7.45 9.98 21.47
C LYS A 189 7.74 8.49 21.42
N ILE A 190 6.97 7.72 20.63
CA ILE A 190 7.25 6.29 20.40
C ILE A 190 8.55 6.11 19.60
N TYR A 191 8.89 7.08 18.76
CA TYR A 191 10.05 7.01 17.86
C TYR A 191 11.29 7.71 18.40
N THR A 192 11.13 8.78 19.19
CA THR A 192 12.25 9.57 19.72
C THR A 192 11.89 10.21 21.05
N GLY A 193 12.92 10.36 21.93
CA GLY A 193 12.81 11.10 23.18
C GLY A 193 13.36 12.54 23.12
N GLU A 194 13.92 12.97 21.97
CA GLU A 194 14.52 14.29 21.82
C GLU A 194 13.47 15.35 21.53
N ALA A 195 13.39 16.39 22.38
CA ALA A 195 12.35 17.42 22.28
C ALA A 195 12.41 18.21 20.96
N ASP A 196 13.61 18.51 20.46
CA ASP A 196 13.80 19.26 19.21
C ASP A 196 13.34 18.46 17.98
N VAL A 197 13.59 17.15 17.98
CA VAL A 197 13.12 16.23 16.93
C VAL A 197 11.60 16.11 16.95
N ILE A 198 11.00 16.02 18.13
CA ILE A 198 9.54 15.98 18.30
C ILE A 198 8.92 17.29 17.83
N ALA A 199 9.49 18.44 18.17
CA ALA A 199 8.97 19.75 17.73
C ALA A 199 8.96 19.85 16.19
N CYS A 200 10.05 19.49 15.53
CA CYS A 200 10.16 19.47 14.07
C CYS A 200 9.16 18.48 13.45
N GLY A 201 9.01 17.27 14.02
CA GLY A 201 8.06 16.26 13.56
C GLY A 201 6.60 16.71 13.72
N LEU A 202 6.24 17.40 14.81
CA LEU A 202 4.92 17.97 15.05
C LEU A 202 4.56 19.06 14.02
N GLU A 203 5.51 19.92 13.66
CA GLU A 203 5.29 20.94 12.64
C GLU A 203 4.92 20.29 11.30
N ILE A 204 5.65 19.27 10.88
CA ILE A 204 5.37 18.50 9.66
C ILE A 204 4.00 17.81 9.74
N LEU A 205 3.70 17.14 10.86
CA LEU A 205 2.42 16.47 11.03
C LEU A 205 1.26 17.47 11.01
N SER A 206 1.39 18.62 11.68
CA SER A 206 0.32 19.62 11.77
C SER A 206 -0.11 20.14 10.40
N ILE A 207 0.85 20.33 9.48
CA ILE A 207 0.57 20.78 8.12
C ILE A 207 0.01 19.64 7.27
N THR A 208 0.64 18.46 7.34
CA THR A 208 0.34 17.37 6.41
C THR A 208 -0.98 16.66 6.74
N THR A 209 -1.28 16.43 8.03
CA THR A 209 -2.44 15.64 8.44
C THR A 209 -3.77 16.33 8.18
N VAL A 210 -3.82 17.66 8.26
CA VAL A 210 -5.04 18.46 7.98
C VAL A 210 -5.52 18.26 6.54
N TRP A 211 -4.59 18.17 5.57
CA TRP A 211 -4.89 18.02 4.16
C TRP A 211 -4.80 16.58 3.64
N TYR A 212 -4.60 15.61 4.54
CA TYR A 212 -4.31 14.24 4.15
C TYR A 212 -5.46 13.56 3.38
N PHE A 213 -6.71 13.95 3.64
CA PHE A 213 -7.86 13.45 2.90
C PHE A 213 -7.81 13.82 1.40
N LEU A 214 -7.20 14.95 1.04
CA LEU A 214 -7.00 15.35 -0.37
C LEU A 214 -6.01 14.40 -1.07
N CYS A 215 -4.92 14.01 -0.39
CA CYS A 215 -3.98 13.03 -0.93
C CYS A 215 -4.70 11.69 -1.20
N GLY A 216 -5.61 11.30 -0.32
CA GLY A 216 -6.43 10.11 -0.52
C GLY A 216 -7.33 10.19 -1.76
N LEU A 217 -7.96 11.34 -1.98
CA LEU A 217 -8.76 11.57 -3.20
C LEU A 217 -7.88 11.58 -4.46
N MET A 218 -6.67 12.17 -4.38
CA MET A 218 -5.70 12.12 -5.48
C MET A 218 -5.32 10.70 -5.90
N ASP A 219 -5.23 9.76 -4.96
CA ASP A 219 -4.93 8.36 -5.26
C ASP A 219 -6.17 7.58 -5.74
N LEU A 220 -7.37 7.96 -5.25
CA LEU A 220 -8.61 7.27 -5.53
C LEU A 220 -9.01 7.34 -7.01
N PHE A 221 -8.96 8.54 -7.63
CA PHE A 221 -9.34 8.73 -9.03
C PHE A 221 -8.46 7.94 -10.01
N PRO A 222 -7.12 8.01 -9.92
CA PRO A 222 -6.24 7.12 -10.69
C PRO A 222 -6.53 5.64 -10.46
N GLY A 223 -6.83 5.24 -9.22
CA GLY A 223 -7.21 3.88 -8.88
C GLY A 223 -8.46 3.41 -9.62
N ALA A 224 -9.51 4.24 -9.66
CA ALA A 224 -10.74 3.95 -10.40
C ALA A 224 -10.49 3.85 -11.92
N LEU A 225 -9.70 4.76 -12.50
CA LEU A 225 -9.34 4.74 -13.92
C LEU A 225 -8.52 3.48 -14.29
N ARG A 226 -7.58 3.09 -13.44
CA ARG A 226 -6.84 1.82 -13.60
C ARG A 226 -7.77 0.62 -13.53
N GLY A 227 -8.77 0.64 -12.66
CA GLY A 227 -9.80 -0.39 -12.56
C GLY A 227 -10.61 -0.56 -13.86
N MET A 228 -10.75 0.49 -14.67
CA MET A 228 -11.36 0.46 -16.01
C MET A 228 -10.37 0.12 -17.14
N GLY A 229 -9.11 -0.12 -16.82
CA GLY A 229 -8.04 -0.38 -17.82
C GLY A 229 -7.39 0.86 -18.43
N HIS A 230 -7.71 2.06 -17.93
CA HIS A 230 -7.22 3.33 -18.46
C HIS A 230 -6.10 3.89 -17.57
N SER A 231 -4.88 3.34 -17.69
CA SER A 231 -3.72 3.77 -16.89
C SER A 231 -2.91 4.92 -17.50
N GLY A 232 -3.08 5.18 -18.79
CA GLY A 232 -2.33 6.25 -19.48
C GLY A 232 -2.74 7.65 -19.01
N VAL A 233 -4.03 7.87 -18.74
CA VAL A 233 -4.53 9.17 -18.28
C VAL A 233 -3.96 9.55 -16.92
N PRO A 234 -4.00 8.69 -15.87
CA PRO A 234 -3.36 8.98 -14.60
C PRO A 234 -1.85 9.24 -14.69
N MET A 235 -1.15 8.51 -15.57
CA MET A 235 0.29 8.70 -15.78
C MET A 235 0.64 10.10 -16.27
N ILE A 236 -0.20 10.68 -17.16
CA ILE A 236 0.06 12.02 -17.75
C ILE A 236 -0.32 13.12 -16.75
N LEU A 237 -1.32 12.90 -15.91
CA LEU A 237 -1.84 13.88 -14.96
C LEU A 237 -1.07 13.95 -13.63
N SER A 238 -0.27 12.92 -13.30
CA SER A 238 0.59 12.86 -12.10
C SER A 238 1.96 13.42 -12.36
#